data_1760d1760b8793f83d9594d483240428
#
_entry.id   1760d1760b8793f83d9594d483240428
#
_cell.length_a   1.000
_cell.length_b   1.000
_cell.length_c   1.000
_cell.angle_alpha   90.00
_cell.angle_beta   90.00
_cell.angle_gamma   90.00
#
_symmetry.space_group_name_H-M   'P 1'
#
loop_
_entity.id
_entity.type
_entity.pdbx_description
1 polymer ?
#
loop_
_entity_poly.entity_id
_entity_poly.type
_entity_poly.pdbx_seq_one_letter_code
_entity_poly.pdbx_strand_id
1 'polypeptide(L)'
;MKKIKLRLHYRKRLRGIPIRNNIPNMITSGNLLCGMLSLILTVRGHYLPAAWMIPCAVFFDFMDGKVARAMGVSSDFGVEFDSLGDVVSFGVAPAVLVYSTSLQALPGVVGALIAAFFALCGALRLARFNIVHRPGPFQGLPIPAGGLFLVSIVLAGLIGKVPAWLMGILAAVDGFLMISSVPYGNLKAIKKGFMNKSKLYGLAAFAAIVFIAARQRGLLILISIYLVSGIVRFDWGTWLSLPEPQQEEHNG
;
A
#
# COMPACT_ATOMS: atom_id res chain seq x y z
N MET A 1 -15.81 -22.34 -40.09
CA MET A 1 -14.34 -22.18 -39.95
C MET A 1 -13.90 -21.16 -38.89
N LYS A 2 -14.55 -20.01 -38.64
CA LYS A 2 -14.18 -19.01 -37.60
C LYS A 2 -14.20 -19.55 -36.15
N LYS A 3 -15.20 -20.38 -35.76
CA LYS A 3 -15.33 -20.95 -34.40
C LYS A 3 -14.19 -21.92 -34.02
N ILE A 4 -13.64 -22.64 -34.98
CA ILE A 4 -12.54 -23.59 -34.76
C ILE A 4 -11.22 -22.84 -34.54
N LYS A 5 -10.98 -21.74 -35.26
CA LYS A 5 -9.77 -20.90 -35.04
C LYS A 5 -9.78 -20.22 -33.68
N LEU A 6 -10.95 -19.76 -33.17
CA LEU A 6 -11.06 -19.20 -31.81
C LEU A 6 -10.75 -20.24 -30.71
N ARG A 7 -11.27 -21.47 -30.85
CA ARG A 7 -10.99 -22.55 -29.88
C ARG A 7 -9.53 -22.98 -29.87
N LEU A 8 -8.86 -22.98 -31.02
CA LEU A 8 -7.43 -23.29 -31.11
C LEU A 8 -6.56 -22.18 -30.51
N HIS A 9 -6.96 -20.90 -30.66
CA HIS A 9 -6.27 -19.77 -30.04
C HIS A 9 -6.41 -19.80 -28.51
N TYR A 10 -7.60 -20.12 -28.00
CA TYR A 10 -7.85 -20.26 -26.57
C TYR A 10 -7.09 -21.45 -25.96
N ARG A 11 -7.02 -22.60 -26.66
CA ARG A 11 -6.27 -23.78 -26.21
C ARG A 11 -4.75 -23.58 -26.24
N LYS A 12 -4.21 -22.73 -27.16
CA LYS A 12 -2.80 -22.38 -27.18
C LYS A 12 -2.39 -21.49 -26.02
N ARG A 13 -3.33 -20.65 -25.52
CA ARG A 13 -3.12 -19.79 -24.33
C ARG A 13 -3.07 -20.56 -23.02
N LEU A 14 -3.64 -21.74 -22.95
CA LEU A 14 -3.63 -22.60 -21.75
C LEU A 14 -2.48 -23.62 -21.72
N ARG A 15 -1.69 -23.73 -22.80
CA ARG A 15 -0.55 -24.65 -22.84
C ARG A 15 0.68 -23.94 -22.28
N GLY A 16 0.99 -24.25 -21.01
CA GLY A 16 2.30 -24.01 -20.41
C GLY A 16 2.54 -22.56 -20.05
N ILE A 17 1.89 -22.05 -19.01
CA ILE A 17 2.44 -20.91 -18.28
C ILE A 17 3.75 -21.44 -17.69
N PRO A 18 4.94 -21.00 -18.16
CA PRO A 18 6.20 -21.48 -17.64
C PRO A 18 6.24 -21.19 -16.14
N ILE A 19 6.65 -22.15 -15.31
CA ILE A 19 6.75 -22.03 -13.85
C ILE A 19 7.43 -20.72 -13.44
N ARG A 20 8.40 -20.29 -14.23
CA ARG A 20 9.12 -19.04 -14.08
C ARG A 20 8.20 -17.79 -14.05
N ASN A 21 7.08 -17.80 -14.79
CA ASN A 21 6.11 -16.69 -14.83
C ASN A 21 5.18 -16.68 -13.62
N ASN A 22 5.15 -17.77 -12.84
CA ASN A 22 4.30 -17.88 -11.65
C ASN A 22 5.01 -17.48 -10.35
N ILE A 23 6.34 -17.27 -10.37
CA ILE A 23 7.09 -16.89 -9.16
C ILE A 23 6.55 -15.59 -8.55
N PRO A 24 6.32 -14.48 -9.29
CA PRO A 24 5.70 -13.30 -8.70
C PRO A 24 4.34 -13.60 -8.07
N ASN A 25 3.49 -14.37 -8.76
CA ASN A 25 2.16 -14.71 -8.26
C ASN A 25 2.20 -15.54 -6.96
N MET A 26 3.24 -16.37 -6.78
CA MET A 26 3.45 -17.10 -5.51
C MET A 26 3.80 -16.13 -4.38
N ILE A 27 4.58 -15.10 -4.66
CA ILE A 27 4.93 -14.07 -3.66
C ILE A 27 3.69 -13.23 -3.32
N THR A 28 2.92 -12.81 -4.33
CA THR A 28 1.62 -12.14 -4.14
C THR A 28 0.65 -12.99 -3.32
N SER A 29 0.68 -14.34 -3.48
CA SER A 29 -0.08 -15.24 -2.62
C SER A 29 0.34 -15.12 -1.15
N GLY A 30 1.61 -14.84 -0.87
CA GLY A 30 2.12 -14.55 0.48
C GLY A 30 1.50 -13.29 1.08
N ASN A 31 1.35 -12.22 0.28
CA ASN A 31 0.63 -11.01 0.68
C ASN A 31 -0.82 -11.36 1.09
N LEU A 32 -1.58 -12.03 0.22
CA LEU A 32 -2.95 -12.42 0.50
C LEU A 32 -3.06 -13.33 1.73
N LEU A 33 -2.15 -14.30 1.88
CA LEU A 33 -2.13 -15.20 3.05
C LEU A 33 -1.91 -14.41 4.36
N CYS A 34 -1.02 -13.43 4.37
CA CYS A 34 -0.81 -12.57 5.53
C CYS A 34 -2.09 -11.79 5.88
N GLY A 35 -2.79 -11.23 4.88
CA GLY A 35 -4.07 -10.55 5.08
C GLY A 35 -5.13 -11.48 5.68
N MET A 36 -5.26 -12.68 5.14
CA MET A 36 -6.19 -13.70 5.65
C MET A 36 -5.85 -14.16 7.07
N LEU A 37 -4.57 -14.37 7.36
CA LEU A 37 -4.11 -14.69 8.72
C LEU A 37 -4.40 -13.56 9.70
N SER A 38 -4.21 -12.30 9.29
CA SER A 38 -4.59 -11.13 10.09
C SER A 38 -6.09 -11.16 10.45
N LEU A 39 -6.96 -11.45 9.49
CA LEU A 39 -8.40 -11.58 9.72
C LEU A 39 -8.73 -12.70 10.72
N ILE A 40 -8.16 -13.89 10.52
CA ILE A 40 -8.39 -15.04 11.40
C ILE A 40 -7.92 -14.75 12.82
N LEU A 41 -6.73 -14.16 12.97
CA LEU A 41 -6.18 -13.79 14.27
C LEU A 41 -7.03 -12.70 14.96
N THR A 42 -7.55 -11.74 14.19
CA THR A 42 -8.45 -10.70 14.70
C THR A 42 -9.74 -11.31 15.25
N VAL A 43 -10.37 -12.22 14.51
CA VAL A 43 -11.59 -12.92 14.95
C VAL A 43 -11.34 -13.74 16.23
N ARG A 44 -10.13 -14.27 16.39
CA ARG A 44 -9.70 -14.99 17.60
C ARG A 44 -9.29 -14.08 18.77
N GLY A 45 -9.33 -12.75 18.59
CA GLY A 45 -8.94 -11.78 19.63
C GLY A 45 -7.43 -11.59 19.78
N HIS A 46 -6.62 -12.17 18.89
CA HIS A 46 -5.15 -12.02 18.91
C HIS A 46 -4.73 -10.78 18.12
N TYR A 47 -5.08 -9.58 18.62
CA TYR A 47 -4.93 -8.32 17.87
C TYR A 47 -3.50 -7.93 17.55
N LEU A 48 -2.54 -8.16 18.46
CA LEU A 48 -1.15 -7.80 18.23
C LEU A 48 -0.49 -8.69 17.16
N PRO A 49 -0.60 -10.03 17.17
CA PRO A 49 -0.18 -10.88 16.06
C PRO A 49 -0.90 -10.55 14.74
N ALA A 50 -2.21 -10.27 14.78
CA ALA A 50 -2.97 -9.84 13.61
C ALA A 50 -2.37 -8.57 12.99
N ALA A 51 -2.05 -7.59 13.81
CA ALA A 51 -1.44 -6.33 13.39
C ALA A 51 -0.07 -6.55 12.72
N TRP A 52 0.76 -7.48 13.20
CA TRP A 52 2.06 -7.79 12.61
C TRP A 52 1.97 -8.46 11.24
N MET A 53 0.85 -9.12 10.92
CA MET A 53 0.65 -9.70 9.59
C MET A 53 0.59 -8.65 8.49
N ILE A 54 0.18 -7.42 8.78
CA ILE A 54 0.07 -6.36 7.76
C ILE A 54 1.45 -5.84 7.31
N PRO A 55 2.42 -5.49 8.16
CA PRO A 55 3.80 -5.25 7.73
C PRO A 55 4.42 -6.43 6.96
N CYS A 56 4.12 -7.67 7.35
CA CYS A 56 4.54 -8.85 6.58
C CYS A 56 3.92 -8.87 5.18
N ALA A 57 2.63 -8.53 5.05
CA ALA A 57 1.96 -8.42 3.76
C ALA A 57 2.62 -7.35 2.87
N VAL A 58 2.97 -6.16 3.44
CA VAL A 58 3.71 -5.11 2.73
C VAL A 58 5.07 -5.60 2.24
N PHE A 59 5.76 -6.44 3.01
CA PHE A 59 7.03 -7.02 2.57
C PHE A 59 6.84 -7.93 1.35
N PHE A 60 5.81 -8.79 1.33
CA PHE A 60 5.51 -9.64 0.19
C PHE A 60 5.10 -8.84 -1.04
N ASP A 61 4.22 -7.83 -0.91
CA ASP A 61 3.83 -6.90 -1.97
C ASP A 61 5.04 -6.18 -2.60
N PHE A 62 5.96 -5.68 -1.76
CA PHE A 62 7.18 -5.06 -2.26
C PHE A 62 8.09 -6.04 -3.00
N MET A 63 8.17 -7.29 -2.53
CA MET A 63 9.02 -8.33 -3.11
C MET A 63 8.49 -8.81 -4.45
N ASP A 64 7.17 -9.03 -4.61
CA ASP A 64 6.59 -9.50 -5.87
C ASP A 64 6.77 -8.47 -6.99
N GLY A 65 6.53 -7.19 -6.70
CA GLY A 65 6.79 -6.11 -7.64
C GLY A 65 8.27 -5.98 -8.04
N LYS A 66 9.21 -6.23 -7.12
CA LYS A 66 10.65 -6.29 -7.45
C LYS A 66 11.00 -7.49 -8.31
N VAL A 67 10.51 -8.67 -7.95
CA VAL A 67 10.80 -9.92 -8.65
C VAL A 67 10.18 -9.88 -10.05
N ALA A 68 8.93 -9.43 -10.20
CA ALA A 68 8.28 -9.29 -11.50
C ALA A 68 9.10 -8.39 -12.45
N ARG A 69 9.57 -7.23 -11.96
CA ARG A 69 10.43 -6.31 -12.73
C ARG A 69 11.79 -6.90 -13.06
N ALA A 70 12.43 -7.60 -12.13
CA ALA A 70 13.74 -8.22 -12.33
C ALA A 70 13.69 -9.37 -13.34
N MET A 71 12.58 -10.10 -13.38
CA MET A 71 12.36 -11.21 -14.30
C MET A 71 11.82 -10.77 -15.67
N GLY A 72 11.41 -9.50 -15.81
CA GLY A 72 10.77 -8.99 -17.03
C GLY A 72 9.42 -9.66 -17.31
N VAL A 73 8.74 -10.15 -16.27
CA VAL A 73 7.47 -10.86 -16.36
C VAL A 73 6.38 -10.00 -15.76
N SER A 74 5.46 -9.53 -16.59
CA SER A 74 4.20 -8.96 -16.15
C SER A 74 3.06 -9.69 -16.88
N SER A 75 2.02 -10.07 -16.16
CA SER A 75 0.81 -10.64 -16.74
C SER A 75 -0.41 -9.88 -16.23
N ASP A 76 -1.41 -9.72 -17.08
CA ASP A 76 -2.67 -9.09 -16.68
C ASP A 76 -3.27 -9.81 -15.46
N PHE A 77 -3.16 -11.15 -15.42
CA PHE A 77 -3.60 -11.93 -14.27
C PHE A 77 -2.84 -11.56 -13.00
N GLY A 78 -1.51 -11.38 -13.08
CA GLY A 78 -0.69 -11.01 -11.91
C GLY A 78 -1.06 -9.64 -11.34
N VAL A 79 -1.33 -8.65 -12.20
CA VAL A 79 -1.75 -7.30 -11.79
C VAL A 79 -3.11 -7.33 -11.10
N GLU A 80 -4.07 -8.07 -11.63
CA GLU A 80 -5.40 -8.20 -11.02
C GLU A 80 -5.34 -8.99 -9.71
N PHE A 81 -4.53 -10.06 -9.66
CA PHE A 81 -4.36 -10.88 -8.47
C PHE A 81 -3.68 -10.11 -7.34
N ASP A 82 -2.69 -9.28 -7.66
CA ASP A 82 -2.02 -8.35 -6.75
C ASP A 82 -3.02 -7.36 -6.15
N SER A 83 -3.82 -6.71 -7.01
CA SER A 83 -4.87 -5.79 -6.56
C SER A 83 -5.90 -6.44 -5.63
N LEU A 84 -6.28 -7.69 -5.88
CA LEU A 84 -7.19 -8.43 -5.00
C LEU A 84 -6.51 -8.75 -3.65
N GLY A 85 -5.25 -9.15 -3.66
CA GLY A 85 -4.44 -9.35 -2.46
C GLY A 85 -4.35 -8.08 -1.62
N ASP A 86 -4.09 -6.96 -2.26
CA ASP A 86 -3.97 -5.64 -1.61
C ASP A 86 -5.29 -5.19 -0.96
N VAL A 87 -6.44 -5.39 -1.62
CA VAL A 87 -7.74 -5.09 -1.02
C VAL A 87 -7.95 -5.87 0.27
N VAL A 88 -7.59 -7.15 0.29
CA VAL A 88 -7.74 -7.98 1.49
C VAL A 88 -6.75 -7.57 2.57
N SER A 89 -5.48 -7.44 2.24
CA SER A 89 -4.40 -7.24 3.21
C SER A 89 -4.32 -5.82 3.76
N PHE A 90 -4.62 -4.80 2.93
CA PHE A 90 -4.47 -3.40 3.30
C PHE A 90 -5.78 -2.63 3.39
N GLY A 91 -6.87 -3.19 2.86
CA GLY A 91 -8.22 -2.65 2.99
C GLY A 91 -9.00 -3.36 4.10
N VAL A 92 -9.36 -4.63 3.86
CA VAL A 92 -10.29 -5.37 4.71
C VAL A 92 -9.67 -5.76 6.05
N ALA A 93 -8.45 -6.32 6.07
CA ALA A 93 -7.84 -6.79 7.31
C ALA A 93 -7.59 -5.67 8.33
N PRO A 94 -7.00 -4.50 7.96
CA PRO A 94 -6.91 -3.36 8.87
C PRO A 94 -8.26 -2.82 9.32
N ALA A 95 -9.26 -2.76 8.44
CA ALA A 95 -10.62 -2.30 8.78
C ALA A 95 -11.26 -3.18 9.85
N VAL A 96 -11.21 -4.50 9.68
CA VAL A 96 -11.76 -5.47 10.64
C VAL A 96 -10.98 -5.44 11.96
N LEU A 97 -9.64 -5.31 11.91
CA LEU A 97 -8.82 -5.19 13.11
C LEU A 97 -9.18 -3.95 13.93
N VAL A 98 -9.29 -2.79 13.28
CA VAL A 98 -9.65 -1.53 13.95
C VAL A 98 -11.09 -1.55 14.42
N TYR A 99 -12.01 -2.17 13.68
CA TYR A 99 -13.37 -2.40 14.14
C TYR A 99 -13.38 -3.19 15.45
N SER A 100 -12.70 -4.33 15.45
CA SER A 100 -12.67 -5.24 16.60
C SER A 100 -11.97 -4.67 17.83
N THR A 101 -10.99 -3.77 17.64
CA THR A 101 -10.20 -3.19 18.73
C THR A 101 -10.77 -1.88 19.28
N SER A 102 -11.53 -1.13 18.47
CA SER A 102 -11.94 0.23 18.83
C SER A 102 -13.35 0.62 18.35
N LEU A 103 -13.67 0.45 17.05
CA LEU A 103 -14.88 1.02 16.47
C LEU A 103 -16.17 0.33 16.92
N GLN A 104 -16.10 -0.93 17.37
CA GLN A 104 -17.27 -1.63 17.92
C GLN A 104 -17.87 -0.94 19.17
N ALA A 105 -17.11 -0.04 19.83
CA ALA A 105 -17.61 0.74 20.93
C ALA A 105 -18.47 1.95 20.49
N LEU A 106 -18.53 2.24 19.19
CA LEU A 106 -19.43 3.27 18.66
C LEU A 106 -20.89 2.79 18.63
N PRO A 107 -21.85 3.71 18.78
CA PRO A 107 -23.27 3.33 18.87
C PRO A 107 -23.78 2.70 17.57
N GLY A 108 -24.61 1.67 17.70
CA GLY A 108 -25.29 1.01 16.59
C GLY A 108 -24.33 0.45 15.53
N VAL A 109 -24.58 0.76 14.27
CA VAL A 109 -23.81 0.28 13.12
C VAL A 109 -22.71 1.26 12.65
N VAL A 110 -22.51 2.39 13.33
CA VAL A 110 -21.61 3.46 12.89
C VAL A 110 -20.18 2.95 12.73
N GLY A 111 -19.67 2.20 13.70
CA GLY A 111 -18.32 1.65 13.64
C GLY A 111 -18.12 0.68 12.47
N ALA A 112 -19.12 -0.16 12.18
CA ALA A 112 -19.09 -1.09 11.06
C ALA A 112 -19.12 -0.34 9.72
N LEU A 113 -19.93 0.71 9.61
CA LEU A 113 -19.99 1.55 8.40
C LEU A 113 -18.66 2.26 8.13
N ILE A 114 -17.98 2.78 9.17
CA ILE A 114 -16.67 3.42 9.02
C ILE A 114 -15.62 2.40 8.56
N ALA A 115 -15.59 1.21 9.14
CA ALA A 115 -14.68 0.15 8.73
C ALA A 115 -14.93 -0.29 7.28
N ALA A 116 -16.20 -0.49 6.89
CA ALA A 116 -16.59 -0.81 5.52
C ALA A 116 -16.24 0.31 4.54
N PHE A 117 -16.45 1.57 4.93
CA PHE A 117 -16.08 2.74 4.12
C PHE A 117 -14.58 2.78 3.83
N PHE A 118 -13.73 2.55 4.85
CA PHE A 118 -12.28 2.50 4.65
C PHE A 118 -11.89 1.43 3.63
N ALA A 119 -12.39 0.20 3.78
CA ALA A 119 -12.11 -0.88 2.85
C ALA A 119 -12.61 -0.59 1.43
N LEU A 120 -13.81 0.00 1.31
CA LEU A 120 -14.39 0.43 0.03
C LEU A 120 -13.52 1.48 -0.66
N CYS A 121 -13.05 2.51 0.07
CA CYS A 121 -12.16 3.54 -0.47
C CYS A 121 -10.85 2.93 -1.02
N GLY A 122 -10.27 1.96 -0.31
CA GLY A 122 -9.10 1.23 -0.77
C GLY A 122 -9.36 0.46 -2.07
N ALA A 123 -10.47 -0.26 -2.16
CA ALA A 123 -10.88 -0.99 -3.36
C ALA A 123 -11.15 -0.05 -4.55
N LEU A 124 -11.88 1.05 -4.34
CA LEU A 124 -12.14 2.06 -5.37
C LEU A 124 -10.85 2.70 -5.90
N ARG A 125 -9.90 2.96 -5.00
CA ARG A 125 -8.58 3.48 -5.40
C ARG A 125 -7.85 2.51 -6.32
N LEU A 126 -7.81 1.22 -6.00
CA LEU A 126 -7.13 0.21 -6.83
C LEU A 126 -7.84 0.04 -8.18
N ALA A 127 -9.18 -0.02 -8.19
CA ALA A 127 -9.96 -0.09 -9.40
C ALA A 127 -9.69 1.13 -10.32
N ARG A 128 -9.65 2.35 -9.74
CA ARG A 128 -9.29 3.57 -10.49
C ARG A 128 -7.87 3.48 -11.06
N PHE A 129 -6.91 2.96 -10.30
CA PHE A 129 -5.52 2.84 -10.73
C PHE A 129 -5.36 1.86 -11.90
N ASN A 130 -6.06 0.73 -11.89
CA ASN A 130 -6.00 -0.28 -12.94
C ASN A 130 -6.63 0.19 -14.27
N ILE A 131 -7.65 1.07 -14.21
CA ILE A 131 -8.32 1.57 -15.41
C ILE A 131 -7.59 2.79 -16.01
N VAL A 132 -7.08 3.67 -15.14
CA VAL A 132 -6.54 4.97 -15.57
C VAL A 132 -5.01 4.89 -15.64
N HIS A 133 -4.48 4.36 -16.74
CA HIS A 133 -3.04 4.39 -17.07
C HIS A 133 -2.58 5.81 -17.46
N ARG A 134 -2.84 6.84 -16.64
CA ARG A 134 -2.38 8.19 -16.95
C ARG A 134 -0.93 8.38 -16.52
N PRO A 135 -0.05 8.90 -17.39
CA PRO A 135 1.24 9.41 -16.98
C PRO A 135 1.01 10.66 -16.12
N GLY A 136 1.26 10.57 -14.83
CA GLY A 136 1.09 11.69 -13.89
C GLY A 136 1.49 11.31 -12.46
N PRO A 137 1.54 12.30 -11.54
CA PRO A 137 1.83 12.03 -10.15
C PRO A 137 0.77 11.12 -9.53
N PHE A 138 1.19 10.27 -8.61
CA PHE A 138 0.32 9.38 -7.84
C PHE A 138 -0.75 10.21 -7.12
N GLN A 139 -2.02 10.01 -7.45
CA GLN A 139 -3.14 10.68 -6.81
C GLN A 139 -3.75 9.78 -5.75
N GLY A 140 -3.95 10.33 -4.56
CA GLY A 140 -4.48 9.66 -3.38
C GLY A 140 -3.44 8.84 -2.61
N LEU A 141 -3.77 8.57 -1.34
CA LEU A 141 -2.93 7.78 -0.45
C LEU A 141 -2.81 6.34 -0.94
N PRO A 142 -1.61 5.72 -1.02
CA PRO A 142 -1.46 4.30 -1.31
C PRO A 142 -2.18 3.42 -0.29
N ILE A 143 -2.91 2.37 -0.76
CA ILE A 143 -3.66 1.48 0.14
C ILE A 143 -2.76 0.78 1.18
N PRO A 144 -1.51 0.36 0.87
CA PRO A 144 -0.61 -0.17 1.90
C PRO A 144 -0.27 0.86 2.98
N ALA A 145 -0.15 2.15 2.61
CA ALA A 145 0.16 3.20 3.57
C ALA A 145 -1.02 3.46 4.51
N GLY A 146 -2.26 3.50 3.99
CA GLY A 146 -3.45 3.65 4.83
C GLY A 146 -3.63 2.45 5.76
N GLY A 147 -3.54 1.22 5.24
CA GLY A 147 -3.60 0.03 6.07
C GLY A 147 -2.53 0.01 7.16
N LEU A 148 -1.27 0.36 6.83
CA LEU A 148 -0.19 0.50 7.80
C LEU A 148 -0.46 1.59 8.85
N PHE A 149 -1.06 2.72 8.47
CA PHE A 149 -1.39 3.78 9.41
C PHE A 149 -2.34 3.28 10.50
N LEU A 150 -3.47 2.69 10.12
CA LEU A 150 -4.44 2.16 11.09
C LEU A 150 -3.83 1.08 11.99
N VAL A 151 -3.09 0.15 11.40
CA VAL A 151 -2.46 -0.95 12.12
C VAL A 151 -1.33 -0.46 13.03
N SER A 152 -0.61 0.60 12.65
CA SER A 152 0.47 1.15 13.47
C SER A 152 -0.03 1.72 14.81
N ILE A 153 -1.28 2.16 14.89
CA ILE A 153 -1.91 2.59 16.15
C ILE A 153 -2.06 1.38 17.10
N VAL A 154 -2.45 0.23 16.54
CA VAL A 154 -2.53 -1.03 17.30
C VAL A 154 -1.15 -1.48 17.76
N LEU A 155 -0.16 -1.49 16.84
CA LEU A 155 1.22 -1.86 17.13
C LEU A 155 1.89 -0.93 18.16
N ALA A 156 1.52 0.35 18.18
CA ALA A 156 2.02 1.32 19.17
C ALA A 156 1.46 1.09 20.59
N GLY A 157 0.64 0.07 20.79
CA GLY A 157 0.03 -0.22 22.08
C GLY A 157 -1.00 0.82 22.53
N LEU A 158 -1.66 1.47 21.56
CA LEU A 158 -2.65 2.51 21.80
C LEU A 158 -4.09 1.98 21.81
N ILE A 159 -4.29 0.66 21.75
CA ILE A 159 -5.60 0.01 21.90
C ILE A 159 -6.20 0.44 23.26
N GLY A 160 -7.45 0.89 23.24
CA GLY A 160 -8.15 1.37 24.43
C GLY A 160 -7.68 2.73 24.98
N LYS A 161 -6.56 3.28 24.47
CA LYS A 161 -6.09 4.64 24.81
C LYS A 161 -6.62 5.72 23.87
N VAL A 162 -6.84 5.36 22.61
CA VAL A 162 -7.47 6.24 21.62
C VAL A 162 -8.97 6.08 21.74
N PRO A 163 -9.74 7.15 21.98
CA PRO A 163 -11.20 7.08 22.01
C PRO A 163 -11.76 6.55 20.67
N ALA A 164 -12.83 5.75 20.73
CA ALA A 164 -13.42 5.14 19.53
C ALA A 164 -13.86 6.18 18.48
N TRP A 165 -14.40 7.31 18.91
CA TRP A 165 -14.78 8.41 17.99
C TRP A 165 -13.58 8.99 17.24
N LEU A 166 -12.43 9.16 17.93
CA LEU A 166 -11.21 9.66 17.28
C LEU A 166 -10.66 8.62 16.30
N MET A 167 -10.67 7.33 16.66
CA MET A 167 -10.29 6.26 15.75
C MET A 167 -11.20 6.21 14.52
N GLY A 168 -12.50 6.46 14.70
CA GLY A 168 -13.45 6.58 13.60
C GLY A 168 -13.13 7.73 12.65
N ILE A 169 -12.81 8.91 13.19
CA ILE A 169 -12.38 10.07 12.39
C ILE A 169 -11.11 9.75 11.63
N LEU A 170 -10.10 9.16 12.28
CA LEU A 170 -8.82 8.80 11.63
C LEU A 170 -9.05 7.80 10.49
N ALA A 171 -9.85 6.76 10.69
CA ALA A 171 -10.15 5.77 9.65
C ALA A 171 -10.96 6.39 8.49
N ALA A 172 -11.92 7.26 8.76
CA ALA A 172 -12.69 7.94 7.73
C ALA A 172 -11.82 8.90 6.91
N VAL A 173 -10.99 9.72 7.56
CA VAL A 173 -10.07 10.65 6.89
C VAL A 173 -9.06 9.88 6.04
N ASP A 174 -8.51 8.79 6.55
CA ASP A 174 -7.58 7.93 5.83
C ASP A 174 -8.23 7.34 4.56
N GLY A 175 -9.47 6.83 4.68
CA GLY A 175 -10.26 6.39 3.53
C GLY A 175 -10.49 7.51 2.50
N PHE A 176 -10.87 8.71 2.94
CA PHE A 176 -11.03 9.87 2.05
C PHE A 176 -9.71 10.24 1.36
N LEU A 177 -8.58 10.18 2.05
CA LEU A 177 -7.28 10.45 1.45
C LEU A 177 -6.93 9.45 0.33
N MET A 178 -7.35 8.18 0.43
CA MET A 178 -7.14 7.18 -0.61
C MET A 178 -7.83 7.55 -1.94
N ILE A 179 -9.07 8.05 -1.89
CA ILE A 179 -9.83 8.42 -3.08
C ILE A 179 -9.62 9.87 -3.52
N SER A 180 -8.90 10.67 -2.73
CA SER A 180 -8.62 12.08 -3.00
C SER A 180 -7.70 12.28 -4.20
N SER A 181 -7.60 13.51 -4.67
CA SER A 181 -6.63 13.93 -5.69
C SER A 181 -5.33 14.48 -5.07
N VAL A 182 -5.10 14.28 -3.77
CA VAL A 182 -3.90 14.75 -3.08
C VAL A 182 -2.67 14.04 -3.69
N PRO A 183 -1.67 14.77 -4.19
CA PRO A 183 -0.48 14.18 -4.77
C PRO A 183 0.42 13.63 -3.65
N TYR A 184 0.47 12.30 -3.52
CA TYR A 184 1.50 11.64 -2.71
C TYR A 184 2.73 11.42 -3.60
N GLY A 185 3.87 12.01 -3.23
CA GLY A 185 5.09 12.11 -4.03
C GLY A 185 5.49 10.82 -4.74
N ASN A 186 5.71 10.91 -6.04
CA ASN A 186 6.04 9.79 -6.89
C ASN A 186 7.56 9.59 -6.94
N LEU A 187 8.10 8.77 -6.05
CA LEU A 187 9.52 8.37 -6.10
C LEU A 187 9.91 7.71 -7.43
N LYS A 188 8.93 7.19 -8.20
CA LYS A 188 9.17 6.61 -9.53
C LYS A 188 9.46 7.68 -10.60
N ALA A 189 9.10 8.94 -10.38
CA ALA A 189 9.38 10.04 -11.29
C ALA A 189 10.86 10.46 -11.27
N ILE A 190 11.62 10.04 -10.26
CA ILE A 190 13.04 10.32 -10.18
C ILE A 190 13.76 9.47 -11.23
N LYS A 191 14.28 10.11 -12.29
CA LYS A 191 15.09 9.43 -13.31
C LYS A 191 16.28 8.72 -12.62
N LYS A 192 16.50 7.45 -12.96
CA LYS A 192 17.69 6.71 -12.50
C LYS A 192 18.95 7.50 -12.89
N GLY A 193 19.72 7.96 -11.91
CA GLY A 193 20.93 8.74 -12.11
C GLY A 193 20.91 10.14 -11.49
N PHE A 194 19.72 10.74 -11.30
CA PHE A 194 19.58 12.08 -10.71
C PHE A 194 19.15 12.07 -9.24
N MET A 195 19.28 10.92 -8.57
CA MET A 195 18.93 10.81 -7.15
C MET A 195 20.07 11.24 -6.25
N ASN A 196 19.80 12.18 -5.34
CA ASN A 196 20.77 12.58 -4.32
C ASN A 196 20.92 11.49 -3.26
N LYS A 197 21.97 10.66 -3.41
CA LYS A 197 22.24 9.54 -2.51
C LYS A 197 22.41 9.97 -1.06
N SER A 198 23.00 11.15 -0.82
CA SER A 198 23.20 11.67 0.53
C SER A 198 21.87 11.94 1.24
N LYS A 199 20.89 12.58 0.56
CA LYS A 199 19.56 12.80 1.10
C LYS A 199 18.82 11.49 1.34
N LEU A 200 18.97 10.52 0.44
CA LEU A 200 18.39 9.19 0.60
C LEU A 200 18.94 8.46 1.83
N TYR A 201 20.27 8.46 2.02
CA TYR A 201 20.90 7.89 3.20
C TYR A 201 20.53 8.64 4.48
N GLY A 202 20.42 9.98 4.42
CA GLY A 202 19.93 10.78 5.54
C GLY A 202 18.51 10.42 5.95
N LEU A 203 17.60 10.25 4.97
CA LEU A 203 16.23 9.82 5.23
C LEU A 203 16.16 8.41 5.80
N ALA A 204 16.96 7.48 5.27
CA ALA A 204 17.04 6.12 5.77
C ALA A 204 17.60 6.08 7.21
N ALA A 205 18.65 6.85 7.49
CA ALA A 205 19.21 6.99 8.83
C ALA A 205 18.19 7.59 9.81
N PHE A 206 17.47 8.66 9.41
CA PHE A 206 16.40 9.25 10.20
C PHE A 206 15.31 8.23 10.52
N ALA A 207 14.84 7.49 9.51
CA ALA A 207 13.83 6.44 9.70
C ALA A 207 14.32 5.34 10.67
N ALA A 208 15.58 4.92 10.54
CA ALA A 208 16.18 3.93 11.44
C ALA A 208 16.29 4.46 12.88
N ILE A 209 16.71 5.71 13.07
CA ILE A 209 16.79 6.36 14.39
C ILE A 209 15.41 6.43 15.03
N VAL A 210 14.38 6.88 14.29
CA VAL A 210 13.00 6.96 14.78
C VAL A 210 12.50 5.56 15.17
N PHE A 211 12.77 4.55 14.33
CA PHE A 211 12.35 3.19 14.60
C PHE A 211 13.01 2.60 15.87
N ILE A 212 14.31 2.85 16.05
CA ILE A 212 15.06 2.37 17.22
C ILE A 212 14.64 3.14 18.48
N ALA A 213 14.57 4.47 18.42
CA ALA A 213 14.27 5.32 19.57
C ALA A 213 12.81 5.20 20.04
N ALA A 214 11.87 5.18 19.12
CA ALA A 214 10.44 5.11 19.44
C ALA A 214 9.92 3.67 19.56
N ARG A 215 10.74 2.65 19.27
CA ARG A 215 10.38 1.22 19.35
C ARG A 215 9.04 0.95 18.65
N GLN A 216 8.05 0.45 19.40
CA GLN A 216 6.72 0.11 18.87
C GLN A 216 5.96 1.31 18.26
N ARG A 217 6.29 2.55 18.63
CA ARG A 217 5.66 3.77 18.09
C ARG A 217 6.36 4.31 16.84
N GLY A 218 7.56 3.79 16.50
CA GLY A 218 8.35 4.28 15.37
C GLY A 218 7.60 4.18 14.04
N LEU A 219 6.91 3.07 13.81
CA LEU A 219 6.10 2.89 12.60
C LEU A 219 4.97 3.92 12.51
N LEU A 220 4.25 4.17 13.62
CA LEU A 220 3.18 5.17 13.66
C LEU A 220 3.71 6.57 13.34
N ILE A 221 4.86 6.96 13.89
CA ILE A 221 5.47 8.27 13.63
C ILE A 221 5.83 8.41 12.15
N LEU A 222 6.53 7.42 11.59
CA LEU A 222 6.98 7.47 10.20
C LEU A 222 5.82 7.52 9.20
N ILE A 223 4.80 6.69 9.41
CA ILE A 223 3.64 6.67 8.51
C ILE A 223 2.79 7.94 8.67
N SER A 224 2.69 8.51 9.88
CA SER A 224 2.00 9.78 10.10
C SER A 224 2.71 10.95 9.41
N ILE A 225 4.06 11.00 9.45
CA ILE A 225 4.84 11.98 8.70
C ILE A 225 4.57 11.85 7.20
N TYR A 226 4.51 10.61 6.69
CA TYR A 226 4.18 10.37 5.28
C TYR A 226 2.76 10.85 4.93
N LEU A 227 1.74 10.57 5.74
CA LEU A 227 0.38 11.04 5.52
C LEU A 227 0.30 12.57 5.49
N VAL A 228 0.90 13.22 6.50
CA VAL A 228 0.92 14.69 6.61
C VAL A 228 1.66 15.31 5.42
N SER A 229 2.76 14.71 4.98
CA SER A 229 3.53 15.22 3.84
C SER A 229 2.70 15.31 2.55
N GLY A 230 1.79 14.34 2.32
CA GLY A 230 0.86 14.38 1.19
C GLY A 230 -0.14 15.52 1.31
N ILE A 231 -0.73 15.72 2.51
CA ILE A 231 -1.69 16.81 2.78
C ILE A 231 -1.04 18.17 2.54
N VAL A 232 0.20 18.35 3.00
CA VAL A 232 1.01 19.58 2.79
C VAL A 232 1.52 19.67 1.34
N ARG A 233 1.27 18.65 0.50
CA ARG A 233 1.75 18.56 -0.89
C ARG A 233 3.28 18.62 -1.01
N PHE A 234 3.98 18.02 -0.05
CA PHE A 234 5.43 17.95 -0.10
C PHE A 234 5.88 16.98 -1.20
N ASP A 235 6.61 17.50 -2.19
CA ASP A 235 7.11 16.69 -3.30
C ASP A 235 8.45 16.02 -2.94
N TRP A 236 8.36 14.79 -2.45
CA TRP A 236 9.51 13.94 -2.16
C TRP A 236 10.39 13.69 -3.39
N GLY A 237 9.77 13.65 -4.60
CA GLY A 237 10.46 13.42 -5.85
C GLY A 237 11.44 14.56 -6.16
N THR A 238 10.94 15.78 -6.17
CA THR A 238 11.75 16.99 -6.40
C THR A 238 12.80 17.17 -5.30
N TRP A 239 12.42 16.93 -4.04
CA TRP A 239 13.35 17.08 -2.92
C TRP A 239 14.52 16.08 -2.98
N LEU A 240 14.30 14.86 -3.44
CA LEU A 240 15.32 13.81 -3.58
C LEU A 240 16.10 13.91 -4.89
N SER A 241 15.65 14.68 -5.88
CA SER A 241 16.38 14.84 -7.14
C SER A 241 17.60 15.76 -6.98
N LEU A 242 18.62 15.51 -7.79
CA LEU A 242 19.70 16.48 -8.00
C LEU A 242 19.16 17.57 -8.94
N PRO A 243 19.58 18.84 -8.78
CA PRO A 243 19.27 19.86 -9.77
C PRO A 243 19.80 19.41 -11.14
N GLU A 244 18.99 19.59 -12.19
CA GLU A 244 19.47 19.34 -13.55
C GLU A 244 20.67 20.27 -13.82
N PRO A 245 21.79 19.74 -14.40
CA PRO A 245 22.88 20.59 -14.84
C PRO A 245 22.29 21.60 -15.84
N GLN A 246 22.46 22.89 -15.54
CA GLN A 246 22.14 23.96 -16.49
C GLN A 246 22.92 23.65 -17.76
N GLN A 247 22.21 23.41 -18.87
CA GLN A 247 22.84 23.43 -20.18
C GLN A 247 23.33 24.86 -20.37
N GLU A 248 24.65 25.07 -20.26
CA GLU A 248 25.27 26.28 -20.75
C GLU A 248 24.87 26.38 -22.23
N GLU A 249 23.97 27.32 -22.54
CA GLU A 249 23.74 27.75 -23.92
C GLU A 249 25.10 28.23 -24.46
N HIS A 250 25.74 27.35 -25.21
CA HIS A 250 26.85 27.75 -26.05
C HIS A 250 26.32 28.63 -27.17
N ASN A 251 26.07 29.90 -26.84
CA ASN A 251 25.97 30.95 -27.85
C ASN A 251 27.41 31.22 -28.35
N GLY A 252 27.77 30.52 -29.43
CA GLY A 252 28.89 30.76 -30.26
C GLY A 252 28.41 31.15 -31.66
#